data_58e46e3a52cc79c502a915777b889666
#
_entry.id   58e46e3a52cc79c502a915777b889666
#
_cell.length_a   1.000
_cell.length_b   1.000
_cell.length_c   1.000
_cell.angle_alpha   90.00
_cell.angle_beta   90.00
_cell.angle_gamma   90.00
#
_symmetry.space_group_name_H-M   'P 1'
#
loop_
_entity.id
_entity.type
_entity.pdbx_description
1 polymer ?
#
loop_
_entity_poly.entity_id
_entity_poly.type
_entity_poly.pdbx_seq_one_letter_code
_entity_poly.pdbx_strand_id
1 'polypeptide(L)'
;CSPNSRYYDVKLANSFAYDTGSYYDQLASASVEDATGDGILDLYVPSKGYSVPVEGTMLVCSSSYIRVQAANEAAKMLNSLGFNITVKSMEYTEYKQALLQGNFDLYYGEVRLSPNFDLSPFFGATGTLNYGDLSDSTMMNLCSMALVNSGNTYNLYKRVCERGYITPILFKSYALYTTRGAVTEPTRYLDWFLPYTVQTEE
;
A
#
# COMPACT_ATOMS: atom_id res chain seq x y z
N CYS A 1 4.46 -8.10 1.45
CA CYS A 1 3.67 -9.35 1.33
C CYS A 1 3.38 -9.94 2.72
N SER A 2 2.44 -10.88 2.81
CA SER A 2 2.10 -11.56 4.06
C SER A 2 3.30 -12.30 4.65
N PRO A 3 3.48 -12.33 5.99
CA PRO A 3 4.53 -13.11 6.65
C PRO A 3 4.51 -14.61 6.30
N ASN A 4 3.36 -15.14 5.91
CA ASN A 4 3.20 -16.54 5.50
C ASN A 4 3.54 -16.79 4.01
N SER A 5 3.88 -15.73 3.26
CA SER A 5 4.25 -15.86 1.86
C SER A 5 5.70 -16.33 1.71
N ARG A 6 5.96 -17.16 0.68
CA ARG A 6 7.32 -17.53 0.27
C ARG A 6 8.17 -16.33 -0.21
N TYR A 7 7.53 -15.21 -0.50
CA TYR A 7 8.19 -13.97 -0.92
C TYR A 7 8.47 -13.01 0.24
N TYR A 8 8.15 -13.43 1.49
CA TYR A 8 8.39 -12.58 2.65
C TYR A 8 9.86 -12.56 3.03
N ASP A 9 10.40 -11.36 3.18
CA ASP A 9 11.78 -11.15 3.62
C ASP A 9 11.80 -10.60 5.06
N VAL A 10 12.20 -11.45 6.01
CA VAL A 10 12.25 -11.12 7.45
C VAL A 10 13.30 -10.02 7.73
N LYS A 11 14.43 -10.03 7.01
CA LYS A 11 15.49 -9.03 7.24
C LYS A 11 15.01 -7.64 6.81
N LEU A 12 14.34 -7.58 5.66
CA LEU A 12 13.77 -6.34 5.18
C LEU A 12 12.67 -5.83 6.11
N ALA A 13 11.77 -6.71 6.56
CA ALA A 13 10.70 -6.35 7.49
C ALA A 13 11.25 -5.76 8.80
N ASN A 14 12.33 -6.33 9.33
CA ASN A 14 12.99 -5.83 10.53
C ASN A 14 13.72 -4.49 10.31
N SER A 15 14.21 -4.24 9.08
CA SER A 15 14.89 -2.97 8.75
C SER A 15 13.95 -1.78 8.61
N PHE A 16 12.64 -2.03 8.42
CA PHE A 16 11.59 -1.02 8.39
C PHE A 16 10.66 -1.12 9.62
N ALA A 17 11.18 -1.60 10.74
CA ALA A 17 10.46 -1.56 12.00
C ALA A 17 10.18 -0.10 12.42
N TYR A 18 9.10 0.09 13.19
CA TYR A 18 8.74 1.40 13.69
C TYR A 18 9.88 2.02 14.51
N ASP A 19 10.33 3.19 14.07
CA ASP A 19 11.42 3.95 14.71
C ASP A 19 11.11 5.46 14.63
N THR A 20 10.83 6.04 15.79
CA THR A 20 10.53 7.46 15.91
C THR A 20 11.75 8.35 15.66
N GLY A 21 12.95 7.89 15.97
CA GLY A 21 14.19 8.64 15.71
C GLY A 21 14.37 8.85 14.21
N SER A 22 14.28 7.77 13.43
CA SER A 22 14.36 7.82 11.98
C SER A 22 13.27 8.70 11.34
N TYR A 23 12.08 8.76 11.95
CA TYR A 23 11.01 9.65 11.48
C TYR A 23 11.42 11.12 11.57
N TYR A 24 11.90 11.59 12.73
CA TYR A 24 12.33 12.97 12.92
C TYR A 24 13.53 13.34 12.04
N ASP A 25 14.48 12.42 11.85
CA ASP A 25 15.63 12.62 10.95
C ASP A 25 15.17 12.81 9.48
N GLN A 26 14.14 12.07 9.05
CA GLN A 26 13.57 12.21 7.72
C GLN A 26 12.83 13.54 7.54
N LEU A 27 12.06 14.00 8.53
CA LEU A 27 11.41 15.30 8.51
C LEU A 27 12.45 16.43 8.38
N ALA A 28 13.47 16.40 9.19
CA ALA A 28 14.56 17.37 9.15
C ALA A 28 15.27 17.39 7.78
N SER A 29 15.54 16.19 7.22
CA SER A 29 16.14 16.05 5.89
C SER A 29 15.25 16.60 4.77
N ALA A 30 13.94 16.52 4.94
CA ALA A 30 12.94 17.03 4.00
C ALA A 30 12.63 18.53 4.21
N SER A 31 13.23 19.20 5.18
CA SER A 31 12.90 20.59 5.59
C SER A 31 11.43 20.73 5.98
N VAL A 32 10.94 19.76 6.76
CA VAL A 32 9.59 19.73 7.31
C VAL A 32 9.67 19.89 8.82
N GLU A 33 9.01 20.92 9.34
CA GLU A 33 8.94 21.23 10.77
C GLU A 33 7.65 22.00 11.07
N ASP A 34 7.23 22.06 12.31
CA ASP A 34 6.14 22.94 12.75
C ASP A 34 6.70 24.38 12.89
N ALA A 35 6.74 25.12 11.78
CA ALA A 35 7.30 26.45 11.73
C ALA A 35 6.39 27.52 12.35
N THR A 36 5.08 27.24 12.47
CA THR A 36 4.08 28.18 13.02
C THR A 36 3.78 27.93 14.49
N GLY A 37 4.10 26.77 15.03
CA GLY A 37 3.85 26.36 16.42
C GLY A 37 2.39 25.97 16.68
N ASP A 38 1.64 25.62 15.62
CA ASP A 38 0.23 25.23 15.72
C ASP A 38 0.01 23.71 15.83
N GLY A 39 1.10 22.93 15.83
CA GLY A 39 1.10 21.48 15.89
C GLY A 39 0.94 20.79 14.54
N ILE A 40 0.89 21.55 13.45
CA ILE A 40 0.88 21.05 12.08
C ILE A 40 2.27 21.21 11.47
N LEU A 41 2.75 20.18 10.82
CA LEU A 41 4.01 20.23 10.09
C LEU A 41 3.90 21.12 8.86
N ASP A 42 4.93 21.92 8.64
CA ASP A 42 5.07 22.81 7.48
C ASP A 42 6.23 22.35 6.60
N LEU A 43 6.02 22.35 5.30
CA LEU A 43 7.06 22.13 4.30
C LEU A 43 7.60 23.46 3.79
N TYR A 44 8.89 23.71 3.94
CA TYR A 44 9.51 24.86 3.32
C TYR A 44 9.58 24.71 1.79
N VAL A 45 9.03 25.65 1.06
CA VAL A 45 9.00 25.68 -0.40
C VAL A 45 9.97 26.73 -0.92
N PRO A 46 11.21 26.36 -1.35
CA PRO A 46 12.24 27.33 -1.74
C PRO A 46 11.82 28.26 -2.87
N SER A 47 11.03 27.77 -3.82
CA SER A 47 10.52 28.58 -4.95
C SER A 47 9.54 29.67 -4.53
N LYS A 48 8.90 29.53 -3.37
CA LYS A 48 7.94 30.48 -2.80
C LYS A 48 8.57 31.34 -1.70
N GLY A 49 9.65 30.88 -1.08
CA GLY A 49 10.32 31.53 0.04
C GLY A 49 9.55 31.50 1.36
N TYR A 50 8.57 30.59 1.50
CA TYR A 50 7.79 30.39 2.72
C TYR A 50 7.42 28.93 2.91
N SER A 51 7.02 28.58 4.13
CA SER A 51 6.50 27.26 4.48
C SER A 51 5.01 27.16 4.22
N VAL A 52 4.55 25.96 3.86
CA VAL A 52 3.13 25.62 3.68
C VAL A 52 2.78 24.42 4.54
N PRO A 53 1.58 24.39 5.15
CA PRO A 53 1.19 23.26 5.99
C PRO A 53 1.14 21.96 5.17
N VAL A 54 1.56 20.85 5.80
CA VAL A 54 1.49 19.51 5.21
C VAL A 54 0.10 18.96 5.45
N GLU A 55 -0.79 19.28 4.53
CA GLU A 55 -2.19 18.87 4.57
C GLU A 55 -2.57 18.06 3.33
N GLY A 56 -3.61 17.24 3.45
CA GLY A 56 -4.08 16.46 2.32
C GLY A 56 -5.39 15.73 2.57
N THR A 57 -5.92 15.19 1.48
CA THR A 57 -7.15 14.41 1.48
C THR A 57 -6.86 12.95 1.25
N MET A 58 -7.35 12.09 2.14
CA MET A 58 -7.33 10.64 1.98
C MET A 58 -8.70 10.15 1.51
N LEU A 59 -8.78 9.63 0.28
CA LEU A 59 -10.01 9.05 -0.23
C LEU A 59 -10.22 7.63 0.25
N VAL A 60 -11.46 7.27 0.55
CA VAL A 60 -11.88 5.90 0.86
C VAL A 60 -13.25 5.59 0.29
N CYS A 61 -13.44 4.36 -0.22
CA CYS A 61 -14.75 3.91 -0.68
C CYS A 61 -15.66 3.59 0.50
N SER A 62 -16.88 4.17 0.51
CA SER A 62 -17.89 4.02 1.57
C SER A 62 -18.53 2.63 1.65
N SER A 63 -18.36 1.78 0.63
CA SER A 63 -19.00 0.46 0.53
C SER A 63 -18.61 -0.53 1.66
N SER A 64 -17.60 -0.21 2.47
CA SER A 64 -17.18 -1.04 3.60
C SER A 64 -16.88 -0.17 4.82
N TYR A 65 -17.70 -0.34 5.86
CA TYR A 65 -17.51 0.33 7.14
C TYR A 65 -16.11 0.08 7.74
N ILE A 66 -15.60 -1.15 7.65
CA ILE A 66 -14.26 -1.51 8.16
C ILE A 66 -13.16 -0.72 7.45
N ARG A 67 -13.27 -0.54 6.12
CA ARG A 67 -12.31 0.27 5.36
C ARG A 67 -12.36 1.74 5.75
N VAL A 68 -13.55 2.28 5.92
CA VAL A 68 -13.72 3.67 6.36
C VAL A 68 -13.14 3.87 7.76
N GLN A 69 -13.39 2.95 8.70
CA GLN A 69 -12.76 3.02 10.02
C GLN A 69 -11.24 2.94 9.96
N ALA A 70 -10.69 2.00 9.18
CA ALA A 70 -9.25 1.86 9.04
C ALA A 70 -8.60 3.10 8.42
N ALA A 71 -9.23 3.73 7.44
CA ALA A 71 -8.76 4.99 6.86
C ALA A 71 -8.78 6.13 7.89
N ASN A 72 -9.83 6.23 8.70
CA ASN A 72 -9.91 7.24 9.77
C ASN A 72 -8.84 7.02 10.85
N GLU A 73 -8.57 5.78 11.25
CA GLU A 73 -7.50 5.51 12.22
C GLU A 73 -6.11 5.79 11.63
N ALA A 74 -5.89 5.48 10.34
CA ALA A 74 -4.66 5.83 9.66
C ALA A 74 -4.45 7.36 9.58
N ALA A 75 -5.48 8.11 9.21
CA ALA A 75 -5.43 9.58 9.21
C ALA A 75 -5.21 10.16 10.61
N LYS A 76 -5.88 9.62 11.62
CA LYS A 76 -5.69 10.02 13.01
C LYS A 76 -4.25 9.79 13.49
N MET A 77 -3.64 8.66 13.11
CA MET A 77 -2.24 8.39 13.41
C MET A 77 -1.32 9.41 12.72
N LEU A 78 -1.53 9.69 11.43
CA LEU A 78 -0.77 10.71 10.72
C LEU A 78 -0.93 12.10 11.37
N ASN A 79 -2.15 12.47 11.73
CA ASN A 79 -2.44 13.76 12.37
C ASN A 79 -1.78 13.86 13.76
N SER A 80 -1.66 12.74 14.50
CA SER A 80 -0.90 12.72 15.75
C SER A 80 0.60 12.90 15.59
N LEU A 81 1.11 12.75 14.35
CA LEU A 81 2.49 13.01 13.97
C LEU A 81 2.69 14.41 13.35
N GLY A 82 1.67 15.24 13.37
CA GLY A 82 1.74 16.62 12.89
C GLY A 82 1.25 16.85 11.46
N PHE A 83 0.72 15.82 10.77
CA PHE A 83 0.06 16.03 9.47
C PHE A 83 -1.35 16.59 9.67
N ASN A 84 -1.95 17.14 8.61
CA ASN A 84 -3.35 17.57 8.59
C ASN A 84 -4.09 16.81 7.47
N ILE A 85 -4.43 15.54 7.74
CA ILE A 85 -5.08 14.66 6.78
C ILE A 85 -6.58 14.57 7.06
N THR A 86 -7.39 14.88 6.05
CA THR A 86 -8.84 14.77 6.07
C THR A 86 -9.29 13.53 5.29
N VAL A 87 -10.11 12.67 5.90
CA VAL A 87 -10.67 11.49 5.21
C VAL A 87 -11.96 11.88 4.50
N LYS A 88 -12.03 11.57 3.20
CA LYS A 88 -13.22 11.74 2.38
C LYS A 88 -13.76 10.39 1.95
N SER A 89 -14.88 9.99 2.53
CA SER A 89 -15.61 8.77 2.18
C SER A 89 -16.56 9.05 1.02
N MET A 90 -16.52 8.22 -0.03
CA MET A 90 -17.25 8.42 -1.28
C MET A 90 -17.89 7.11 -1.75
N GLU A 91 -18.99 7.21 -2.49
CA GLU A 91 -19.56 6.07 -3.20
C GLU A 91 -18.57 5.51 -4.25
N TYR A 92 -18.68 4.22 -4.56
CA TYR A 92 -17.70 3.53 -5.40
C TYR A 92 -17.45 4.22 -6.75
N THR A 93 -18.50 4.69 -7.40
CA THR A 93 -18.38 5.33 -8.73
C THR A 93 -17.61 6.65 -8.64
N GLU A 94 -17.93 7.49 -7.64
CA GLU A 94 -17.25 8.76 -7.40
C GLU A 94 -15.80 8.54 -6.98
N TYR A 95 -15.57 7.58 -6.05
CA TYR A 95 -14.25 7.17 -5.62
C TYR A 95 -13.37 6.73 -6.80
N LYS A 96 -13.92 5.87 -7.67
CA LYS A 96 -13.20 5.38 -8.84
C LYS A 96 -12.87 6.50 -9.83
N GLN A 97 -13.80 7.43 -10.05
CA GLN A 97 -13.56 8.59 -10.90
C GLN A 97 -12.50 9.53 -10.33
N ALA A 98 -12.55 9.81 -9.02
CA ALA A 98 -11.55 10.63 -8.36
C ALA A 98 -10.14 10.02 -8.47
N LEU A 99 -10.01 8.71 -8.30
CA LEU A 99 -8.73 8.01 -8.51
C LEU A 99 -8.24 8.13 -9.95
N LEU A 100 -9.10 7.93 -10.94
CA LEU A 100 -8.73 8.02 -12.36
C LEU A 100 -8.33 9.44 -12.79
N GLN A 101 -8.86 10.45 -12.10
CA GLN A 101 -8.55 11.86 -12.35
C GLN A 101 -7.34 12.36 -11.55
N GLY A 102 -6.78 11.55 -10.65
CA GLY A 102 -5.69 11.97 -9.77
C GLY A 102 -6.12 12.98 -8.68
N ASN A 103 -7.41 13.08 -8.38
CA ASN A 103 -7.95 14.05 -7.41
C ASN A 103 -7.85 13.52 -5.97
N PHE A 104 -6.63 13.27 -5.50
CA PHE A 104 -6.35 12.81 -4.14
C PHE A 104 -4.88 13.08 -3.78
N ASP A 105 -4.59 13.20 -2.50
CA ASP A 105 -3.23 13.17 -1.98
C ASP A 105 -2.88 11.76 -1.52
N LEU A 106 -3.82 11.12 -0.84
CA LEU A 106 -3.75 9.72 -0.40
C LEU A 106 -5.05 9.00 -0.77
N TYR A 107 -4.99 7.69 -0.93
CA TYR A 107 -6.20 6.87 -0.95
C TYR A 107 -6.03 5.58 -0.17
N TYR A 108 -7.09 5.17 0.51
CA TYR A 108 -7.17 3.88 1.18
C TYR A 108 -7.91 2.90 0.28
N GLY A 109 -7.20 1.89 -0.21
CA GLY A 109 -7.72 0.93 -1.16
C GLY A 109 -7.53 -0.51 -0.73
N GLU A 110 -8.24 -1.39 -1.39
CA GLU A 110 -8.07 -2.83 -1.29
C GLU A 110 -7.83 -3.39 -2.69
N VAL A 111 -6.80 -4.20 -2.84
CA VAL A 111 -6.47 -4.83 -4.11
C VAL A 111 -6.20 -6.31 -3.91
N ARG A 112 -6.61 -7.11 -4.87
CA ARG A 112 -6.21 -8.49 -4.98
C ARG A 112 -4.97 -8.58 -5.84
N LEU A 113 -3.84 -8.93 -5.22
CA LEU A 113 -2.62 -9.20 -5.95
C LEU A 113 -2.67 -10.59 -6.60
N SER A 114 -1.96 -10.74 -7.70
CA SER A 114 -1.69 -12.03 -8.32
C SER A 114 -0.85 -12.93 -7.38
N PRO A 115 -0.90 -14.26 -7.51
CA PRO A 115 -0.19 -15.18 -6.63
C PRO A 115 1.33 -14.99 -6.60
N ASN A 116 1.91 -14.45 -7.65
CA ASN A 116 3.33 -14.11 -7.76
C ASN A 116 3.67 -12.73 -7.22
N PHE A 117 2.72 -12.03 -6.59
CA PHE A 117 2.87 -10.69 -6.04
C PHE A 117 3.40 -9.66 -7.05
N ASP A 118 2.94 -9.73 -8.30
CA ASP A 118 3.28 -8.74 -9.31
C ASP A 118 2.76 -7.35 -8.92
N LEU A 119 3.67 -6.40 -8.76
CA LEU A 119 3.38 -5.01 -8.44
C LEU A 119 3.42 -4.08 -9.68
N SER A 120 3.71 -4.61 -10.86
CA SER A 120 3.78 -3.82 -12.09
C SER A 120 2.50 -3.03 -12.41
N PRO A 121 1.27 -3.51 -12.06
CA PRO A 121 0.05 -2.72 -12.27
C PRO A 121 0.01 -1.37 -11.55
N PHE A 122 0.80 -1.19 -10.48
CA PHE A 122 0.87 0.08 -9.75
C PHE A 122 1.84 1.08 -10.37
N PHE A 123 2.84 0.63 -11.14
CA PHE A 123 3.96 1.46 -11.56
C PHE A 123 4.11 1.57 -13.08
N GLY A 124 3.43 0.73 -13.85
CA GLY A 124 3.44 0.80 -15.31
C GLY A 124 2.62 1.98 -15.84
N ALA A 125 3.06 2.63 -16.90
CA ALA A 125 2.34 3.74 -17.53
C ALA A 125 0.88 3.39 -17.93
N THR A 126 0.62 2.12 -18.25
CA THR A 126 -0.71 1.59 -18.55
C THR A 126 -1.25 0.70 -17.43
N GLY A 127 -0.64 0.78 -16.24
CA GLY A 127 -1.02 -0.04 -15.10
C GLY A 127 -2.41 0.29 -14.58
N THR A 128 -3.24 -0.73 -14.40
CA THR A 128 -4.65 -0.56 -14.00
C THR A 128 -4.85 -0.01 -12.59
N LEU A 129 -3.78 0.01 -11.79
CA LEU A 129 -3.75 0.51 -10.41
C LEU A 129 -2.84 1.74 -10.25
N ASN A 130 -2.31 2.25 -11.36
CA ASN A 130 -1.46 3.44 -11.35
C ASN A 130 -2.30 4.73 -11.41
N TYR A 131 -2.99 5.04 -10.32
CA TYR A 131 -3.87 6.21 -10.24
C TYR A 131 -3.12 7.53 -10.02
N GLY A 132 -1.88 7.46 -9.52
CA GLY A 132 -1.04 8.64 -9.26
C GLY A 132 -0.10 8.98 -10.43
N ASP A 133 -0.29 8.37 -11.59
CA ASP A 133 0.58 8.50 -12.77
C ASP A 133 2.08 8.35 -12.42
N LEU A 134 2.37 7.36 -11.57
CA LEU A 134 3.72 7.07 -11.12
C LEU A 134 4.56 6.57 -12.31
N SER A 135 5.62 7.29 -12.60
CA SER A 135 6.58 6.92 -13.65
C SER A 135 7.95 6.64 -13.01
N ASP A 136 8.19 5.38 -12.65
CA ASP A 136 9.47 4.93 -12.09
C ASP A 136 10.01 3.73 -12.89
N SER A 137 10.87 4.02 -13.87
CA SER A 137 11.48 2.98 -14.74
C SER A 137 12.31 1.97 -13.94
N THR A 138 12.95 2.41 -12.86
CA THR A 138 13.70 1.52 -11.97
C THR A 138 12.76 0.56 -11.25
N MET A 139 11.60 1.04 -10.77
CA MET A 139 10.59 0.21 -10.14
C MET A 139 10.04 -0.84 -11.13
N MET A 140 9.74 -0.43 -12.36
CA MET A 140 9.27 -1.35 -13.40
C MET A 140 10.31 -2.43 -13.75
N ASN A 141 11.59 -2.06 -13.82
CA ASN A 141 12.67 -3.03 -14.03
C ASN A 141 12.75 -4.03 -12.86
N LEU A 142 12.66 -3.54 -11.61
CA LEU A 142 12.64 -4.40 -10.42
C LEU A 142 11.44 -5.34 -10.39
N CYS A 143 10.25 -4.88 -10.81
CA CYS A 143 9.07 -5.73 -10.97
C CYS A 143 9.36 -6.87 -11.97
N SER A 144 9.87 -6.54 -13.13
CA SER A 144 10.23 -7.52 -14.17
C SER A 144 11.26 -8.54 -13.68
N MET A 145 12.30 -8.09 -12.98
CA MET A 145 13.32 -8.97 -12.42
C MET A 145 12.76 -9.90 -11.33
N ALA A 146 11.85 -9.40 -10.50
CA ALA A 146 11.20 -10.19 -9.45
C ALA A 146 10.29 -11.29 -10.01
N LEU A 147 9.64 -11.04 -11.14
CA LEU A 147 8.82 -12.03 -11.85
C LEU A 147 9.66 -13.17 -12.43
N VAL A 148 10.86 -12.88 -12.90
CA VAL A 148 11.78 -13.90 -13.45
C VAL A 148 12.42 -14.72 -12.33
N ASN A 149 12.81 -14.07 -11.22
CA ASN A 149 13.48 -14.74 -10.10
C ASN A 149 13.03 -14.12 -8.77
N SER A 150 12.40 -14.93 -7.93
CA SER A 150 11.94 -14.51 -6.61
C SER A 150 13.06 -14.02 -5.68
N GLY A 151 14.32 -14.37 -5.93
CA GLY A 151 15.48 -13.83 -5.22
C GLY A 151 15.66 -12.31 -5.40
N ASN A 152 15.04 -11.73 -6.41
CA ASN A 152 15.08 -10.28 -6.68
C ASN A 152 14.01 -9.49 -5.94
N THR A 153 13.10 -10.13 -5.22
CA THR A 153 12.00 -9.46 -4.50
C THR A 153 12.50 -8.53 -3.41
N TYR A 154 13.64 -8.81 -2.80
CA TYR A 154 14.26 -7.95 -1.78
C TYR A 154 14.44 -6.51 -2.29
N ASN A 155 15.08 -6.33 -3.44
CA ASN A 155 15.35 -4.99 -4.00
C ASN A 155 14.06 -4.26 -4.39
N LEU A 156 13.08 -4.99 -4.92
CA LEU A 156 11.77 -4.44 -5.24
C LEU A 156 11.07 -3.92 -3.98
N TYR A 157 10.96 -4.74 -2.94
CA TYR A 157 10.26 -4.37 -1.72
C TYR A 157 11.00 -3.28 -0.94
N LYS A 158 12.33 -3.33 -0.91
CA LYS A 158 13.15 -2.26 -0.34
C LYS A 158 12.82 -0.92 -1.00
N ARG A 159 12.79 -0.86 -2.32
CA ARG A 159 12.45 0.37 -3.04
C ARG A 159 11.01 0.82 -2.79
N VAL A 160 10.04 -0.09 -2.71
CA VAL A 160 8.64 0.25 -2.36
C VAL A 160 8.60 0.94 -0.99
N CYS A 161 9.29 0.40 0.01
CA CYS A 161 9.36 0.97 1.35
C CYS A 161 10.08 2.34 1.36
N GLU A 162 11.23 2.45 0.69
CA GLU A 162 12.01 3.69 0.64
C GLU A 162 11.28 4.83 -0.07
N ARG A 163 10.47 4.51 -1.07
CA ARG A 163 9.70 5.51 -1.83
C ARG A 163 8.34 5.83 -1.23
N GLY A 164 7.80 4.94 -0.38
CA GLY A 164 6.52 5.16 0.27
C GLY A 164 5.31 5.21 -0.68
N TYR A 165 5.45 4.73 -1.93
CA TYR A 165 4.36 4.76 -2.91
C TYR A 165 3.15 3.95 -2.48
N ILE A 166 3.39 2.85 -1.77
CA ILE A 166 2.37 1.93 -1.29
C ILE A 166 2.75 1.53 0.14
N THR A 167 1.83 1.76 1.08
CA THR A 167 1.99 1.31 2.47
C THR A 167 0.99 0.20 2.75
N PRO A 168 1.43 -1.07 2.84
CA PRO A 168 0.54 -2.17 3.17
C PRO A 168 0.09 -2.06 4.63
N ILE A 169 -1.21 -1.99 4.87
CA ILE A 169 -1.80 -1.92 6.22
C ILE A 169 -2.06 -3.33 6.75
N LEU A 170 -2.67 -4.20 5.92
CA LEU A 170 -2.95 -5.59 6.30
C LEU A 170 -3.09 -6.49 5.08
N PHE A 171 -2.93 -7.78 5.31
CA PHE A 171 -3.20 -8.83 4.32
C PHE A 171 -4.37 -9.68 4.81
N LYS A 172 -5.42 -9.78 4.01
CA LYS A 172 -6.59 -10.61 4.31
C LYS A 172 -6.33 -12.06 3.89
N SER A 173 -6.77 -12.98 4.74
CA SER A 173 -6.87 -14.38 4.38
C SER A 173 -8.21 -14.65 3.69
N TYR A 174 -8.19 -15.56 2.74
CA TYR A 174 -9.42 -16.10 2.15
C TYR A 174 -9.82 -17.38 2.88
N ALA A 175 -11.11 -17.67 2.93
CA ALA A 175 -11.63 -18.92 3.43
C ALA A 175 -12.18 -19.74 2.26
N LEU A 176 -11.77 -21.00 2.17
CA LEU A 176 -12.33 -21.97 1.25
C LEU A 176 -13.36 -22.80 2.01
N TYR A 177 -14.61 -22.72 1.60
CA TYR A 177 -15.70 -23.54 2.15
C TYR A 177 -15.95 -24.70 1.21
N THR A 178 -15.82 -25.91 1.73
CA THR A 178 -16.06 -27.15 0.95
C THR A 178 -16.93 -28.10 1.75
N THR A 179 -17.57 -29.05 1.07
CA THR A 179 -18.21 -30.19 1.73
C THR A 179 -17.13 -31.00 2.46
N ARG A 180 -17.46 -31.51 3.64
CA ARG A 180 -16.53 -32.31 4.45
C ARG A 180 -16.01 -33.52 3.63
N GLY A 181 -14.70 -33.64 3.53
CA GLY A 181 -14.04 -34.72 2.79
C GLY A 181 -13.90 -34.49 1.28
N ALA A 182 -14.51 -33.43 0.71
CA ALA A 182 -14.39 -33.15 -0.72
C ALA A 182 -12.99 -32.67 -1.16
N VAL A 183 -12.21 -32.11 -0.22
CA VAL A 183 -10.83 -31.65 -0.46
C VAL A 183 -9.92 -32.36 0.53
N THR A 184 -8.98 -33.14 0.02
CA THR A 184 -8.05 -33.95 0.84
C THR A 184 -6.79 -33.16 1.20
N GLU A 185 -6.32 -32.32 0.29
CA GLU A 185 -5.13 -31.47 0.49
C GLU A 185 -5.43 -30.04 0.07
N PRO A 186 -5.82 -29.15 1.01
CA PRO A 186 -5.98 -27.74 0.70
C PRO A 186 -4.61 -27.14 0.38
N THR A 187 -4.47 -26.58 -0.80
CA THR A 187 -3.24 -25.87 -1.17
C THR A 187 -3.09 -24.62 -0.30
N ARG A 188 -1.87 -24.35 0.17
CA ARG A 188 -1.56 -23.15 0.97
C ARG A 188 -1.64 -21.84 0.17
N TYR A 189 -1.75 -21.96 -1.15
CA TYR A 189 -1.79 -20.83 -2.08
C TYR A 189 -3.16 -20.79 -2.72
N LEU A 190 -3.88 -19.71 -2.48
CA LEU A 190 -5.11 -19.38 -3.20
C LEU A 190 -4.78 -18.94 -4.62
N ASP A 191 -4.43 -19.89 -5.44
CA ASP A 191 -4.51 -19.73 -6.86
C ASP A 191 -5.87 -20.32 -7.31
N TRP A 192 -6.64 -19.56 -8.04
CA TRP A 192 -7.91 -20.00 -8.60
C TRP A 192 -7.75 -21.19 -9.56
N PHE A 193 -6.54 -21.38 -10.04
CA PHE A 193 -6.16 -22.38 -11.02
C PHE A 193 -5.42 -23.59 -10.41
N LEU A 194 -5.13 -23.58 -9.09
CA LEU A 194 -4.47 -24.72 -8.48
C LEU A 194 -5.47 -25.86 -8.35
N PRO A 195 -5.18 -27.03 -8.95
CA PRO A 195 -5.96 -28.21 -8.72
C PRO A 195 -5.82 -28.62 -7.25
N TYR A 196 -6.92 -28.69 -6.55
CA TYR A 196 -7.00 -29.44 -5.30
C TYR A 196 -7.45 -30.84 -5.65
N THR A 197 -6.93 -31.81 -4.93
CA THR A 197 -7.35 -33.20 -5.11
C THR A 197 -8.77 -33.33 -4.60
N VAL A 198 -9.69 -33.56 -5.50
CA VAL A 198 -11.09 -33.88 -5.18
C VAL A 198 -11.23 -35.38 -5.09
N GLN A 199 -11.77 -35.89 -4.00
CA GLN A 199 -12.19 -37.30 -3.95
C GLN A 199 -13.42 -37.44 -4.87
N THR A 200 -13.28 -38.17 -5.95
CA THR A 200 -14.42 -38.72 -6.67
C THR A 200 -14.94 -39.89 -5.88
N GLU A 201 -16.19 -39.84 -5.46
CA GLU A 201 -16.86 -41.03 -4.96
C GLU A 201 -16.86 -42.07 -6.10
N GLU A 202 -16.26 -43.28 -5.83
CA GLU A 202 -16.44 -44.48 -6.66
C GLU A 202 -17.81 -45.09 -6.43
#